data_b14d5c9383433e3c804561095d62f3d4
#
_entry.id   b14d5c9383433e3c804561095d62f3d4
#
_cell.length_a   1.000
_cell.length_b   1.000
_cell.length_c   1.000
_cell.angle_alpha   90.00
_cell.angle_beta   90.00
_cell.angle_gamma   90.00
#
_symmetry.space_group_name_H-M   'P 1'
#
loop_
_entity.id
_entity.type
_entity.pdbx_description
1 polymer ?
#
loop_
_entity_poly.entity_id
_entity_poly.type
_entity_poly.pdbx_seq_one_letter_code
_entity_poly.pdbx_strand_id
1 'polypeptide(L)'
;MALNRVKGIISHMGEIQQGTSQNGYDWARQIIVLDVASFNGTFSKIALTAQNQRVDDLMNYQIGDRVEVGYSVTAREWDGKWFNNVDLVSITFLEETAPAPAPVPAPQAARPVQRQVAPAAPAPQQRRVARPARITPIVPQGANLEPQDDDLPI
;
A
#
# COMPACT_ATOMS: atom_id res chain seq x y z
N MET A 1 -4.39 20.10 -26.05
CA MET A 1 -4.15 18.81 -25.40
C MET A 1 -5.26 18.56 -24.39
N ALA A 2 -5.89 17.39 -24.44
CA ALA A 2 -6.95 17.06 -23.47
C ALA A 2 -6.31 16.69 -22.14
N LEU A 3 -6.62 17.47 -21.10
CA LEU A 3 -6.19 17.19 -19.74
C LEU A 3 -7.27 16.33 -19.06
N ASN A 4 -6.92 15.11 -18.74
CA ASN A 4 -7.78 14.22 -17.97
C ASN A 4 -7.44 14.34 -16.48
N ARG A 5 -8.44 14.18 -15.62
CA ARG A 5 -8.24 14.18 -14.16
C ARG A 5 -8.76 12.88 -13.57
N VAL A 6 -8.04 12.39 -12.58
CA VAL A 6 -8.41 11.19 -11.84
C VAL A 6 -8.07 11.35 -10.38
N LYS A 7 -8.94 10.82 -9.52
CA LYS A 7 -8.73 10.78 -8.07
C LYS A 7 -8.34 9.35 -7.68
N GLY A 8 -7.31 9.23 -6.88
CA GLY A 8 -6.83 7.92 -6.46
C GLY A 8 -5.91 7.98 -5.26
N ILE A 9 -5.41 6.82 -4.90
CA ILE A 9 -4.42 6.66 -3.81
C ILE A 9 -3.12 6.23 -4.46
N ILE A 10 -2.01 6.82 -4.05
CA ILE A 10 -0.69 6.40 -4.52
C ILE A 10 -0.39 5.01 -3.93
N SER A 11 -0.34 4.01 -4.78
CA SER A 11 -0.06 2.62 -4.37
C SER A 11 1.39 2.22 -4.56
N HIS A 12 2.09 2.87 -5.48
CA HIS A 12 3.49 2.60 -5.75
C HIS A 12 4.20 3.84 -6.31
N MET A 13 5.44 4.02 -5.89
CA MET A 13 6.36 5.02 -6.44
C MET A 13 7.62 4.28 -6.89
N GLY A 14 7.91 4.33 -8.18
CA GLY A 14 9.10 3.73 -8.76
C GLY A 14 10.36 4.54 -8.45
N GLU A 15 11.50 3.98 -8.79
CA GLU A 15 12.79 4.67 -8.67
C GLU A 15 12.88 5.86 -9.63
N ILE A 16 13.60 6.88 -9.20
CA ILE A 16 13.89 8.04 -10.04
C ILE A 16 15.00 7.65 -11.00
N GLN A 17 14.68 7.68 -12.29
CA GLN A 17 15.65 7.54 -13.36
C GLN A 17 16.07 8.93 -13.80
N GLN A 18 17.35 9.17 -13.85
CA GLN A 18 17.90 10.46 -14.28
C GLN A 18 19.11 10.24 -15.18
N GLY A 19 19.36 11.19 -16.04
CA GLY A 19 20.48 11.14 -16.95
C GLY A 19 20.64 12.46 -17.72
N THR A 20 21.69 12.54 -18.50
CA THR A 20 21.95 13.68 -19.37
C THR A 20 21.72 13.27 -20.81
N SER A 21 20.92 14.03 -21.53
CA SER A 21 20.69 13.83 -22.97
C SER A 21 21.96 14.15 -23.79
N GLN A 22 22.02 13.61 -24.99
CA GLN A 22 23.12 13.91 -25.93
C GLN A 22 23.28 15.41 -26.21
N ASN A 23 22.27 16.21 -26.00
CA ASN A 23 22.27 17.67 -26.15
C ASN A 23 22.68 18.40 -24.86
N GLY A 24 23.11 17.70 -23.82
CA GLY A 24 23.53 18.28 -22.55
C GLY A 24 22.40 18.68 -21.61
N TYR A 25 21.15 18.28 -21.87
CA TYR A 25 20.03 18.54 -20.99
C TYR A 25 19.85 17.39 -20.00
N ASP A 26 19.78 17.72 -18.72
CA ASP A 26 19.45 16.78 -17.68
C ASP A 26 17.97 16.43 -17.73
N TRP A 27 17.69 15.15 -17.56
CA TRP A 27 16.32 14.66 -17.51
C TRP A 27 16.13 13.75 -16.27
N ALA A 28 14.96 13.83 -15.69
CA ALA A 28 14.53 12.97 -14.62
C ALA A 28 13.17 12.35 -14.99
N ARG A 29 12.97 11.10 -14.63
CA ARG A 29 11.74 10.37 -14.87
C ARG A 29 11.43 9.47 -13.69
N GLN A 30 10.17 9.42 -13.28
CA GLN A 30 9.68 8.53 -12.24
C GLN A 30 8.31 7.98 -12.62
N ILE A 31 8.07 6.71 -12.34
CA ILE A 31 6.77 6.07 -12.55
C ILE A 31 6.05 6.03 -11.21
N ILE A 32 4.79 6.47 -11.19
CA ILE A 32 3.89 6.30 -10.06
C ILE A 32 2.69 5.46 -10.47
N VAL A 33 2.16 4.71 -9.54
CA VAL A 33 0.93 3.92 -9.75
C VAL A 33 -0.13 4.38 -8.77
N LEU A 34 -1.29 4.70 -9.31
CA LEU A 34 -2.47 5.08 -8.54
C LEU A 34 -3.49 3.95 -8.53
N ASP A 35 -4.06 3.71 -7.38
CA ASP A 35 -5.26 2.92 -7.22
C ASP A 35 -6.48 3.84 -7.35
N VAL A 36 -7.23 3.64 -8.40
CA VAL A 36 -8.40 4.45 -8.75
C VAL A 36 -9.65 3.62 -8.55
N ALA A 37 -10.62 4.15 -7.83
CA ALA A 37 -11.91 3.50 -7.69
C ALA A 37 -12.62 3.47 -9.06
N SER A 38 -12.90 2.28 -9.55
CA SER A 38 -13.67 2.07 -10.76
C SER A 38 -15.16 2.19 -10.47
N PHE A 39 -15.93 2.44 -11.52
CA PHE A 39 -17.38 2.60 -11.45
C PHE A 39 -18.11 1.40 -10.83
N ASN A 40 -17.51 0.22 -10.89
CA ASN A 40 -18.07 -1.04 -10.37
C ASN A 40 -17.64 -1.37 -8.93
N GLY A 41 -17.04 -0.42 -8.21
CA GLY A 41 -16.54 -0.66 -6.85
C GLY A 41 -15.23 -1.46 -6.79
N THR A 42 -14.64 -1.80 -7.94
CA THR A 42 -13.31 -2.38 -8.03
C THR A 42 -12.26 -1.29 -8.13
N PHE A 43 -11.02 -1.59 -7.71
CA PHE A 43 -9.89 -0.68 -7.91
C PHE A 43 -9.16 -1.03 -9.20
N SER A 44 -8.89 -0.03 -10.01
CA SER A 44 -8.03 -0.14 -11.19
C SER A 44 -6.73 0.58 -10.96
N LYS A 45 -5.64 0.03 -11.48
CA LYS A 45 -4.32 0.65 -11.37
C LYS A 45 -4.01 1.47 -12.62
N ILE A 46 -3.56 2.69 -12.42
CA ILE A 46 -3.08 3.56 -13.49
C ILE A 46 -1.62 3.89 -13.23
N ALA A 47 -0.76 3.53 -14.17
CA ALA A 47 0.64 3.92 -14.13
C ALA A 47 0.82 5.23 -14.89
N LEU A 48 1.48 6.19 -14.25
CA LEU A 48 1.74 7.54 -14.77
C LEU A 48 3.24 7.80 -14.76
N THR A 49 3.71 8.49 -15.77
CA THR A 49 5.10 8.91 -15.85
C THR A 49 5.23 10.38 -15.48
N ALA A 50 5.97 10.65 -14.43
CA ALA A 50 6.41 12.00 -14.09
C ALA A 50 7.74 12.29 -14.79
N GLN A 51 7.90 13.48 -15.34
CA GLN A 51 9.12 13.90 -16.02
C GLN A 51 9.62 15.23 -15.44
N ASN A 52 10.94 15.33 -15.29
CA ASN A 52 11.64 16.54 -14.88
C ASN A 52 11.02 17.19 -13.62
N GLN A 53 10.52 18.40 -13.73
CA GLN A 53 9.94 19.16 -12.62
C GLN A 53 8.82 18.43 -11.88
N ARG A 54 8.12 17.51 -12.55
CA ARG A 54 7.06 16.71 -11.91
C ARG A 54 7.62 15.62 -10.97
N VAL A 55 8.86 15.23 -11.18
CA VAL A 55 9.57 14.34 -10.25
C VAL A 55 9.83 15.05 -8.92
N ASP A 56 10.21 16.32 -8.98
CA ASP A 56 10.42 17.13 -7.78
C ASP A 56 9.11 17.36 -7.01
N ASP A 57 8.01 17.59 -7.74
CA ASP A 57 6.68 17.71 -7.13
C ASP A 57 6.31 16.43 -6.35
N LEU A 58 6.68 15.26 -6.87
CA LEU A 58 6.39 13.97 -6.23
C LEU A 58 7.13 13.74 -4.91
N MET A 59 8.23 14.43 -4.66
CA MET A 59 8.97 14.29 -3.40
C MET A 59 8.15 14.70 -2.17
N ASN A 60 7.10 15.49 -2.38
CA ASN A 60 6.20 15.92 -1.31
C ASN A 60 5.07 14.91 -1.00
N TYR A 61 5.00 13.81 -1.75
CA TYR A 61 3.94 12.82 -1.66
C TYR A 61 4.50 11.46 -1.22
N GLN A 62 3.64 10.66 -0.60
CA GLN A 62 4.01 9.33 -0.11
C GLN A 62 3.01 8.28 -0.59
N ILE A 63 3.45 7.02 -0.53
CA ILE A 63 2.56 5.88 -0.78
C ILE A 63 1.44 5.90 0.28
N GLY A 64 0.20 5.83 -0.17
CA GLY A 64 -0.99 5.92 0.67
C GLY A 64 -1.69 7.26 0.61
N ASP A 65 -1.05 8.30 0.06
CA ASP A 65 -1.67 9.63 -0.07
C ASP A 65 -2.82 9.61 -1.08
N ARG A 66 -3.89 10.30 -0.73
CA ARG A 66 -5.00 10.55 -1.65
C ARG A 66 -4.73 11.79 -2.47
N VAL A 67 -4.77 11.63 -3.76
CA VAL A 67 -4.40 12.69 -4.70
C VAL A 67 -5.40 12.80 -5.85
N GLU A 68 -5.54 14.02 -6.35
CA GLU A 68 -6.13 14.29 -7.66
C GLU A 68 -4.99 14.53 -8.64
N VAL A 69 -4.97 13.76 -9.70
CA VAL A 69 -3.92 13.82 -10.70
C VAL A 69 -4.50 14.25 -12.04
N GLY A 70 -3.90 15.28 -12.62
CA GLY A 70 -4.09 15.64 -14.01
C GLY A 70 -3.07 14.90 -14.88
N TYR A 71 -3.53 14.25 -15.92
CA TYR A 71 -2.68 13.49 -16.81
C TYR A 71 -3.06 13.68 -18.28
N SER A 72 -2.09 13.48 -19.16
CA SER A 72 -2.29 13.44 -20.58
C SER A 72 -1.93 12.07 -21.12
N VAL A 73 -2.66 11.64 -22.15
CA VAL A 73 -2.38 10.40 -22.87
C VAL A 73 -1.91 10.76 -24.26
N THR A 74 -0.72 10.28 -24.60
CA THR A 74 -0.16 10.41 -25.94
C THR A 74 0.08 9.05 -26.53
N ALA A 75 -0.30 8.87 -27.80
CA ALA A 75 -0.03 7.64 -28.53
C ALA A 75 1.19 7.86 -29.44
N ARG A 76 2.08 6.87 -29.47
CA ARG A 76 3.24 6.84 -30.34
C ARG A 76 3.27 5.53 -31.11
N GLU A 77 3.48 5.61 -32.40
CA GLU A 77 3.72 4.45 -33.24
C GLU A 77 5.21 4.13 -33.28
N TRP A 78 5.53 2.86 -33.08
CA TRP A 78 6.87 2.32 -33.20
C TRP A 78 6.79 0.90 -33.78
N ASP A 79 7.47 0.65 -34.89
CA ASP A 79 7.52 -0.65 -35.53
C ASP A 79 6.14 -1.23 -35.82
N GLY A 80 5.22 -0.38 -36.34
CA GLY A 80 3.84 -0.77 -36.66
C GLY A 80 2.95 -1.06 -35.42
N LYS A 81 3.43 -0.77 -34.23
CA LYS A 81 2.69 -0.93 -32.99
C LYS A 81 2.43 0.41 -32.32
N TRP A 82 1.26 0.53 -31.73
CA TRP A 82 0.87 1.73 -30.98
C TRP A 82 1.15 1.57 -29.50
N PHE A 83 1.85 2.52 -28.93
CA PHE A 83 2.15 2.60 -27.49
C PHE A 83 1.52 3.86 -26.91
N ASN A 84 0.84 3.71 -25.78
CA ASN A 84 0.29 4.83 -25.05
C ASN A 84 1.25 5.23 -23.94
N ASN A 85 1.57 6.52 -23.89
CA ASN A 85 2.26 7.14 -22.75
C ASN A 85 1.23 7.92 -21.95
N VAL A 86 1.23 7.72 -20.65
CA VAL A 86 0.39 8.45 -19.71
C VAL A 86 1.31 9.33 -18.88
N ASP A 87 1.29 10.61 -19.18
CA ASP A 87 2.19 11.57 -18.56
C ASP A 87 1.49 12.35 -17.45
N LEU A 88 2.15 12.48 -16.30
CA LEU A 88 1.71 13.28 -15.18
C LEU A 88 1.84 14.77 -15.51
N VAL A 89 0.73 15.49 -15.49
CA VAL A 89 0.69 16.94 -15.75
C VAL A 89 0.60 17.73 -14.45
N SER A 90 -0.22 17.31 -13.53
CA SER A 90 -0.41 17.95 -12.23
C SER A 90 -0.76 16.93 -11.17
N ILE A 91 -0.39 17.23 -9.94
CA ILE A 91 -0.77 16.44 -8.77
C ILE A 91 -1.16 17.39 -7.65
N THR A 92 -2.23 17.07 -6.96
CA THR A 92 -2.75 17.86 -5.84
C THR A 92 -3.23 16.92 -4.74
N PHE A 93 -2.92 17.23 -3.49
CA PHE A 93 -3.50 16.52 -2.37
C PHE A 93 -5.01 16.64 -2.38
N LEU A 94 -5.69 15.53 -2.24
CA LEU A 94 -7.06 15.51 -1.78
C LEU A 94 -7.01 15.47 -0.26
N GLU A 95 -7.06 16.63 0.36
CA GLU A 95 -7.46 16.69 1.75
C GLU A 95 -8.91 16.20 1.82
N GLU A 96 -9.05 14.89 2.02
CA GLU A 96 -10.26 14.44 2.65
C GLU A 96 -10.22 15.07 4.04
N THR A 97 -11.15 15.98 4.29
CA THR A 97 -11.46 16.39 5.64
C THR A 97 -11.70 15.09 6.40
N ALA A 98 -10.67 14.61 7.07
CA ALA A 98 -10.83 13.53 8.03
C ALA A 98 -12.02 13.97 8.89
N PRO A 99 -13.05 13.16 9.08
CA PRO A 99 -14.08 13.52 10.02
C PRO A 99 -13.36 13.90 11.29
N ALA A 100 -13.52 15.16 11.67
CA ALA A 100 -12.83 15.73 12.83
C ALA A 100 -12.87 14.67 13.92
N PRO A 101 -11.74 14.29 14.54
CA PRO A 101 -11.76 13.30 15.59
C PRO A 101 -12.83 13.74 16.55
N ALA A 102 -13.87 12.90 16.72
CA ALA A 102 -14.97 13.19 17.62
C ALA A 102 -14.35 13.70 18.91
N PRO A 103 -14.77 14.85 19.45
CA PRO A 103 -14.16 15.40 20.65
C PRO A 103 -14.14 14.28 21.67
N VAL A 104 -12.96 13.81 22.01
CA VAL A 104 -12.76 12.88 23.12
C VAL A 104 -13.49 13.51 24.30
N PRO A 105 -14.51 12.85 24.87
CA PRO A 105 -15.17 13.39 26.04
C PRO A 105 -14.09 13.62 27.07
N ALA A 106 -13.94 14.88 27.46
CA ALA A 106 -13.00 15.26 28.50
C ALA A 106 -13.22 14.31 29.68
N PRO A 107 -12.14 13.82 30.32
CA PRO A 107 -12.29 12.96 31.48
C PRO A 107 -13.11 13.74 32.51
N GLN A 108 -14.32 13.32 32.71
CA GLN A 108 -15.15 13.86 33.80
C GLN A 108 -14.38 13.57 35.09
N ALA A 109 -14.04 14.66 35.77
CA ALA A 109 -13.42 14.61 37.08
C ALA A 109 -14.19 13.59 37.93
N ALA A 110 -13.47 12.60 38.38
CA ALA A 110 -13.99 11.57 39.26
C ALA A 110 -14.60 12.24 40.50
N ARG A 111 -15.90 12.09 40.65
CA ARG A 111 -16.55 12.35 41.93
C ARG A 111 -15.95 11.38 42.95
N PRO A 112 -15.60 11.81 44.15
CA PRO A 112 -15.12 10.92 45.19
C PRO A 112 -16.26 9.96 45.57
N VAL A 113 -16.10 8.70 45.16
CA VAL A 113 -16.98 7.63 45.62
C VAL A 113 -16.59 7.33 47.05
N GLN A 114 -17.54 7.56 47.93
CA GLN A 114 -17.48 7.21 49.34
C GLN A 114 -17.14 5.74 49.49
N ARG A 115 -16.16 5.51 50.31
CA ARG A 115 -15.67 4.24 50.79
C ARG A 115 -16.79 3.52 51.55
N GLN A 116 -17.45 2.58 50.91
CA GLN A 116 -18.24 1.59 51.64
C GLN A 116 -17.36 0.36 51.86
N VAL A 117 -17.06 0.17 53.14
CA VAL A 117 -16.40 -1.00 53.65
C VAL A 117 -17.34 -2.17 53.60
N ALA A 118 -17.00 -3.18 52.85
CA ALA A 118 -17.68 -4.47 52.91
C ALA A 118 -16.79 -5.49 53.61
N PRO A 119 -17.36 -6.31 54.48
CA PRO A 119 -16.59 -7.22 55.30
C PRO A 119 -16.15 -8.48 54.59
N ALA A 120 -15.08 -9.03 55.12
CA ALA A 120 -14.24 -10.12 54.71
C ALA A 120 -14.92 -11.48 54.46
N ALA A 121 -14.38 -12.16 53.47
CA ALA A 121 -13.89 -13.53 53.31
C ALA A 121 -14.80 -14.72 53.77
N PRO A 122 -14.64 -15.95 53.24
CA PRO A 122 -13.36 -16.68 53.25
C PRO A 122 -13.02 -17.46 51.95
N ALA A 123 -11.76 -17.71 51.78
CA ALA A 123 -11.17 -18.75 50.96
C ALA A 123 -11.25 -20.11 51.69
N PRO A 124 -10.75 -21.21 51.20
CA PRO A 124 -10.34 -21.68 49.86
C PRO A 124 -10.90 -23.05 49.53
N GLN A 125 -10.89 -23.46 48.28
CA GLN A 125 -10.82 -24.91 47.99
C GLN A 125 -10.00 -25.17 46.72
N GLN A 126 -8.87 -25.76 47.01
CA GLN A 126 -8.05 -26.53 46.06
C GLN A 126 -8.89 -27.62 45.43
N ARG A 127 -8.82 -27.78 44.13
CA ARG A 127 -8.85 -29.12 43.53
C ARG A 127 -8.33 -29.13 42.10
N ARG A 128 -7.25 -29.82 42.00
CA ARG A 128 -6.84 -30.87 41.07
C ARG A 128 -6.45 -30.48 39.68
N VAL A 129 -5.19 -30.46 39.58
CA VAL A 129 -4.28 -30.95 38.53
C VAL A 129 -4.96 -31.85 37.54
N ALA A 130 -5.09 -31.40 36.28
CA ALA A 130 -5.25 -32.29 35.14
C ALA A 130 -3.97 -32.21 34.32
N ARG A 131 -3.36 -33.37 34.14
CA ARG A 131 -2.13 -33.63 33.40
C ARG A 131 -2.27 -33.20 31.93
N PRO A 132 -1.21 -32.67 31.31
CA PRO A 132 -1.19 -32.43 29.88
C PRO A 132 -1.05 -33.80 29.13
N ALA A 133 -1.91 -33.97 28.16
CA ALA A 133 -1.80 -35.08 27.22
C ALA A 133 -0.58 -34.83 26.30
N ARG A 134 0.23 -35.85 26.22
CA ARG A 134 1.37 -35.98 25.32
C ARG A 134 0.89 -35.87 23.88
N ILE A 135 1.35 -34.87 23.18
CA ILE A 135 1.24 -34.83 21.73
C ILE A 135 2.54 -35.40 21.19
N THR A 136 2.44 -36.54 20.57
CA THR A 136 3.52 -37.16 19.78
C THR A 136 3.67 -36.38 18.46
N PRO A 137 4.88 -36.00 18.05
CA PRO A 137 5.08 -35.44 16.73
C PRO A 137 5.03 -36.57 15.69
N ILE A 138 4.14 -36.40 14.73
CA ILE A 138 4.12 -37.22 13.53
C ILE A 138 5.23 -36.71 12.60
N VAL A 139 6.21 -37.55 12.41
CA VAL A 139 7.26 -37.34 11.39
C VAL A 139 6.70 -37.87 10.07
N PRO A 140 6.60 -37.10 9.01
CA PRO A 140 6.38 -37.67 7.69
C PRO A 140 7.72 -38.18 7.15
N GLN A 141 7.80 -39.47 7.01
CA GLN A 141 8.86 -40.16 6.30
C GLN A 141 8.67 -39.99 4.80
N GLY A 142 9.76 -39.56 4.14
CA GLY A 142 10.19 -40.12 2.86
C GLY A 142 9.34 -39.81 1.64
N ALA A 143 9.67 -38.77 0.92
CA ALA A 143 9.55 -38.80 -0.53
C ALA A 143 10.96 -38.77 -1.11
N ASN A 144 11.38 -39.95 -1.47
CA ASN A 144 12.55 -40.19 -2.28
C ASN A 144 12.21 -39.73 -3.70
N LEU A 145 12.80 -38.64 -4.14
CA LEU A 145 12.78 -38.27 -5.54
C LEU A 145 14.13 -38.60 -6.13
N GLU A 146 14.14 -39.71 -6.82
CA GLU A 146 15.22 -40.09 -7.72
C GLU A 146 15.35 -39.04 -8.84
N PRO A 147 16.56 -38.64 -9.19
CA PRO A 147 16.78 -37.83 -10.39
C PRO A 147 16.64 -38.75 -11.61
N GLN A 148 15.68 -38.46 -12.45
CA GLN A 148 15.67 -39.02 -13.80
C GLN A 148 16.68 -38.23 -14.66
N ASP A 149 17.75 -38.91 -14.99
CA ASP A 149 18.61 -38.60 -16.11
C ASP A 149 17.80 -38.70 -17.39
N ASP A 150 17.50 -37.56 -17.99
CA ASP A 150 17.01 -37.51 -19.37
C ASP A 150 18.21 -37.42 -20.29
N ASP A 151 18.63 -38.57 -20.73
CA ASP A 151 19.53 -38.80 -21.83
C ASP A 151 18.85 -38.35 -23.13
N LEU A 152 19.28 -37.25 -23.70
CA LEU A 152 18.86 -36.81 -25.03
C LEU A 152 19.78 -37.44 -26.06
N PRO A 153 19.30 -38.29 -26.93
CA PRO A 153 20.05 -38.68 -28.10
C PRO A 153 20.02 -37.61 -29.17
N ILE A 154 21.11 -37.40 -29.75
CA ILE A 154 21.54 -36.59 -30.89
C ILE A 154 20.55 -36.63 -32.05
#